data_0825b0dec5f4963bb97a3520e8115324
#
_entry.id   0825b0dec5f4963bb97a3520e8115324
#
_cell.length_a   1.000
_cell.length_b   1.000
_cell.length_c   1.000
_cell.angle_alpha   90.00
_cell.angle_beta   90.00
_cell.angle_gamma   90.00
#
_symmetry.space_group_name_H-M   'P 1'
#
loop_
_entity.id
_entity.type
_entity.pdbx_description
1 polymer ?
#
loop_
_entity_poly.entity_id
_entity_poly.type
_entity_poly.pdbx_seq_one_letter_code
_entity_poly.pdbx_strand_id
1 'polypeptide(L)'
;MSAKEQFTSDAMQYAPQLFSTALRMTRNRSDAEDLVQETYIKGWRSFHTFQEGTNLRAWLFRIMTNTYINKYNAKKRKGTEVELDD
;
A
#
# COMPACT_ATOMS: atom_id res chain seq x y z
N MET A 1 -24.63 3.58 -8.43
CA MET A 1 -23.39 3.47 -7.64
C MET A 1 -22.30 4.32 -8.28
N SER A 2 -21.59 5.09 -7.50
CA SER A 2 -20.53 5.93 -8.04
C SER A 2 -19.28 5.11 -8.39
N ALA A 3 -18.43 5.67 -9.23
CA ALA A 3 -17.18 5.01 -9.60
C ALA A 3 -16.33 4.71 -8.36
N LYS A 4 -16.32 5.64 -7.40
CA LYS A 4 -15.57 5.46 -6.17
C LYS A 4 -16.12 4.32 -5.33
N GLU A 5 -17.45 4.21 -5.25
CA GLU A 5 -18.10 3.14 -4.51
C GLU A 5 -17.81 1.79 -5.14
N GLN A 6 -17.87 1.73 -6.46
CA GLN A 6 -17.56 0.51 -7.18
C GLN A 6 -16.11 0.11 -6.97
N PHE A 7 -15.19 1.07 -7.06
CA PHE A 7 -13.77 0.82 -6.80
C PHE A 7 -13.57 0.30 -5.39
N THR A 8 -14.19 0.93 -4.39
CA THR A 8 -14.07 0.52 -3.01
C THR A 8 -14.53 -0.92 -2.81
N SER A 9 -15.70 -1.25 -3.35
CA SER A 9 -16.24 -2.59 -3.25
C SER A 9 -15.30 -3.62 -3.88
N ASP A 10 -14.81 -3.33 -5.06
CA ASP A 10 -13.92 -4.24 -5.78
C ASP A 10 -12.59 -4.38 -5.06
N ALA A 11 -12.06 -3.28 -4.53
CA ALA A 11 -10.75 -3.28 -3.88
C ALA A 11 -10.78 -4.02 -2.54
N MET A 12 -11.86 -3.87 -1.79
CA MET A 12 -11.94 -4.46 -0.45
C MET A 12 -11.93 -5.98 -0.45
N GLN A 13 -12.33 -6.61 -1.56
CA GLN A 13 -12.31 -8.07 -1.62
C GLN A 13 -10.89 -8.63 -1.53
N TYR A 14 -9.88 -7.81 -1.77
CA TYR A 14 -8.49 -8.24 -1.72
C TYR A 14 -7.82 -7.97 -0.37
N ALA A 15 -8.57 -7.44 0.60
CA ALA A 15 -8.00 -7.09 1.91
C ALA A 15 -7.29 -8.26 2.59
N PRO A 16 -7.87 -9.48 2.63
CA PRO A 16 -7.17 -10.59 3.27
C PRO A 16 -5.85 -10.93 2.60
N GLN A 17 -5.80 -10.87 1.27
CA GLN A 17 -4.59 -11.17 0.53
C GLN A 17 -3.52 -10.09 0.76
N LEU A 18 -3.95 -8.84 0.76
CA LEU A 18 -3.03 -7.73 1.03
C LEU A 18 -2.46 -7.84 2.44
N PHE A 19 -3.32 -8.13 3.41
CA PHE A 19 -2.88 -8.27 4.80
C PHE A 19 -1.88 -9.41 4.96
N SER A 20 -2.17 -10.57 4.37
CA SER A 20 -1.28 -11.71 4.41
C SER A 20 0.11 -11.38 3.89
N THR A 21 0.16 -10.71 2.75
CA THR A 21 1.42 -10.32 2.14
C THR A 21 2.12 -9.26 2.98
N ALA A 22 1.35 -8.27 3.47
CA ALA A 22 1.90 -7.22 4.33
C ALA A 22 2.51 -7.81 5.59
N LEU A 23 1.86 -8.81 6.15
CA LEU A 23 2.37 -9.47 7.35
C LEU A 23 3.70 -10.16 7.10
N ARG A 24 3.83 -10.79 5.95
CA ARG A 24 5.10 -11.42 5.57
C ARG A 24 6.19 -10.39 5.34
N MET A 25 5.84 -9.25 4.78
CA MET A 25 6.80 -8.19 4.50
C MET A 25 7.28 -7.50 5.78
N THR A 26 6.36 -7.20 6.67
CA THR A 26 6.66 -6.41 7.88
C THR A 26 7.01 -7.26 9.09
N ARG A 27 6.52 -8.48 9.12
CA ARG A 27 6.66 -9.40 10.26
C ARG A 27 6.16 -8.80 11.56
N ASN A 28 5.19 -7.91 11.45
CA ASN A 28 4.60 -7.24 12.60
C ASN A 28 3.16 -6.91 12.26
N ARG A 29 2.23 -7.35 13.09
CA ARG A 29 0.80 -7.19 12.81
C ARG A 29 0.38 -5.72 12.70
N SER A 30 0.83 -4.89 13.62
CA SER A 30 0.49 -3.47 13.60
C SER A 30 1.00 -2.81 12.33
N ASP A 31 2.24 -3.11 11.96
CA ASP A 31 2.83 -2.57 10.75
C ASP A 31 2.11 -3.07 9.51
N ALA A 32 1.69 -4.34 9.51
CA ALA A 32 0.95 -4.90 8.38
C ALA A 32 -0.39 -4.20 8.22
N GLU A 33 -1.10 -3.98 9.33
CA GLU A 33 -2.39 -3.28 9.29
C GLU A 33 -2.21 -1.85 8.77
N ASP A 34 -1.20 -1.16 9.24
CA ASP A 34 -0.90 0.20 8.78
C ASP A 34 -0.58 0.22 7.29
N LEU A 35 0.18 -0.76 6.84
CA LEU A 35 0.57 -0.85 5.44
C LEU A 35 -0.65 -1.07 4.54
N VAL A 36 -1.56 -1.95 4.95
CA VAL A 36 -2.78 -2.20 4.18
C VAL A 36 -3.66 -0.95 4.16
N GLN A 37 -3.84 -0.30 5.31
CA GLN A 37 -4.63 0.92 5.38
C GLN A 37 -4.06 2.00 4.46
N GLU A 38 -2.76 2.20 4.52
CA GLU A 38 -2.11 3.21 3.69
C GLU A 38 -2.24 2.88 2.21
N THR A 39 -2.19 1.59 1.87
CA THR A 39 -2.40 1.14 0.50
C THR A 39 -3.77 1.56 -0.01
N TYR A 40 -4.80 1.35 0.80
CA TYR A 40 -6.16 1.73 0.41
C TYR A 40 -6.34 3.24 0.32
N ILE A 41 -5.74 3.97 1.25
CA ILE A 41 -5.81 5.44 1.20
C ILE A 41 -5.18 5.96 -0.08
N LYS A 42 -4.02 5.44 -0.43
CA LYS A 42 -3.34 5.84 -1.67
C LYS A 42 -4.13 5.39 -2.90
N GLY A 43 -4.69 4.19 -2.84
CA GLY A 43 -5.53 3.69 -3.90
C GLY A 43 -6.75 4.59 -4.13
N TRP A 44 -7.39 5.02 -3.05
CA TRP A 44 -8.53 5.93 -3.14
C TRP A 44 -8.15 7.26 -3.77
N ARG A 45 -7.01 7.80 -3.39
CA ARG A 45 -6.53 9.08 -3.94
C ARG A 45 -6.21 8.97 -5.42
N SER A 46 -5.84 7.78 -5.88
CA SER A 46 -5.36 7.55 -7.24
C SER A 46 -6.29 6.70 -8.08
N PHE A 47 -7.48 6.36 -7.58
CA PHE A 47 -8.32 5.39 -8.29
C PHE A 47 -8.69 5.88 -9.69
N HIS A 48 -8.74 7.18 -9.89
CA HIS A 48 -9.04 7.76 -11.21
C HIS A 48 -7.94 7.48 -12.23
N THR A 49 -6.76 7.08 -11.77
CA THR A 49 -5.67 6.70 -12.68
C THR A 49 -5.68 5.23 -13.01
N PHE A 50 -6.51 4.44 -12.30
CA PHE A 50 -6.63 3.03 -12.57
C PHE A 50 -7.41 2.83 -13.87
N GLN A 51 -6.87 2.05 -14.79
CA GLN A 51 -7.53 1.78 -16.06
C GLN A 51 -8.43 0.57 -15.94
N GLU A 52 -9.69 0.74 -16.26
CA GLU A 52 -10.64 -0.37 -16.28
C GLU A 52 -10.16 -1.44 -17.25
N GLY A 53 -10.39 -2.69 -16.88
CA GLY A 53 -9.95 -3.81 -17.70
C GLY A 53 -8.56 -4.29 -17.36
N THR A 54 -7.82 -3.55 -16.52
CA THR A 54 -6.53 -4.01 -16.03
C THR A 54 -6.72 -4.72 -14.68
N ASN A 55 -5.66 -5.31 -14.17
CA ASN A 55 -5.73 -6.13 -12.97
C ASN A 55 -5.69 -5.28 -11.70
N LEU A 56 -6.86 -5.09 -11.08
CA LEU A 56 -6.98 -4.29 -9.86
C LEU A 56 -6.13 -4.86 -8.71
N ARG A 57 -6.13 -6.18 -8.58
CA ARG A 57 -5.34 -6.83 -7.55
C ARG A 57 -3.86 -6.48 -7.70
N ALA A 58 -3.33 -6.59 -8.90
CA ALA A 58 -1.92 -6.27 -9.17
C ALA A 58 -1.65 -4.79 -8.91
N TRP A 59 -2.60 -3.93 -9.25
CA TRP A 59 -2.47 -2.49 -9.04
C TRP A 59 -2.36 -2.16 -7.55
N LEU A 60 -3.21 -2.79 -6.73
CA LEU A 60 -3.18 -2.61 -5.28
C LEU A 60 -1.88 -3.16 -4.68
N PHE A 61 -1.44 -4.32 -5.13
CA PHE A 61 -0.19 -4.89 -4.65
C PHE A 61 1.01 -4.02 -5.01
N ARG A 62 0.95 -3.38 -6.17
CA ARG A 62 2.00 -2.46 -6.58
C ARG A 62 2.06 -1.25 -5.65
N ILE A 63 0.90 -0.70 -5.32
CA ILE A 63 0.82 0.43 -4.38
C ILE A 63 1.40 0.01 -3.04
N MET A 64 1.01 -1.17 -2.55
CA MET A 64 1.48 -1.67 -1.27
C MET A 64 2.99 -1.85 -1.25
N THR A 65 3.53 -2.47 -2.28
CA THR A 65 4.97 -2.70 -2.39
C THR A 65 5.73 -1.38 -2.42
N ASN A 66 5.25 -0.43 -3.22
CA ASN A 66 5.88 0.88 -3.31
C ASN A 66 5.81 1.62 -1.97
N THR A 67 4.69 1.51 -1.28
CA THR A 67 4.52 2.13 0.03
C THR A 67 5.50 1.53 1.03
N TYR A 68 5.64 0.22 1.02
CA TYR A 68 6.57 -0.46 1.91
C TYR A 68 8.01 -0.04 1.63
N ILE A 69 8.39 -0.03 0.37
CA ILE A 69 9.74 0.35 -0.03
C ILE A 69 10.04 1.79 0.38
N ASN A 70 9.08 2.69 0.16
CA ASN A 70 9.26 4.09 0.51
C ASN A 70 9.44 4.28 2.02
N LYS A 71 8.64 3.57 2.81
CA LYS A 71 8.78 3.63 4.27
C LYS A 71 10.12 3.08 4.73
N TYR A 72 10.52 1.95 4.17
CA TYR A 72 11.80 1.33 4.51
C TYR A 72 12.97 2.23 4.12
N ASN A 73 12.91 2.78 2.91
CA ASN A 73 13.97 3.67 2.43
C ASN A 73 14.02 4.96 3.23
N ALA A 74 12.86 5.49 3.63
CA ALA A 74 12.81 6.69 4.45
C ALA A 74 13.50 6.45 5.80
N LYS A 75 13.24 5.31 6.43
CA LYS A 75 13.87 4.96 7.70
C LYS A 75 15.37 4.82 7.52
N LYS A 76 15.79 4.15 6.47
CA LYS A 76 17.17 3.92 6.16
C LYS A 76 17.88 5.23 5.86
N ARG A 77 17.23 6.08 5.06
CA ARG A 77 17.78 7.38 4.70
C ARG A 77 17.90 8.28 5.92
N LYS A 78 16.89 8.25 6.77
CA LYS A 78 16.89 9.05 8.00
C LYS A 78 18.03 8.64 8.91
N GLY A 79 18.28 7.34 9.04
CA GLY A 79 19.40 6.84 9.80
C GLY A 79 20.73 7.29 9.21
N THR A 80 20.81 7.20 7.88
CA THR A 80 22.01 7.63 7.17
C THR A 80 22.23 9.13 7.31
N GLU A 81 21.16 9.90 7.23
CA GLU A 81 21.26 11.35 7.39
C GLU A 81 21.76 11.73 8.77
N VAL A 82 21.27 11.02 9.78
CA VAL A 82 21.74 11.26 11.15
C VAL A 82 23.24 10.99 11.25
N GLU A 83 23.69 9.91 10.62
CA GLU A 83 25.11 9.59 10.61
C GLU A 83 25.93 10.64 9.88
N LEU A 84 25.39 11.15 8.78
CA LEU A 84 26.08 12.17 8.00
C LEU A 84 26.12 13.50 8.70
N ASP A 85 25.08 13.82 9.42
CA ASP A 85 24.99 15.09 10.15
C ASP A 85 25.95 15.13 11.34
N ASP A 86 26.32 13.98 11.83
CA ASP A 86 27.29 13.88 12.91
C ASP A 86 28.69 14.17 12.39
#